data_c426cabf0dbab908f0d4438838b5f4b2
#
_entry.id   c426cabf0dbab908f0d4438838b5f4b2
#
_cell.length_a   1.000
_cell.length_b   1.000
_cell.length_c   1.000
_cell.angle_alpha   90.00
_cell.angle_beta   90.00
_cell.angle_gamma   90.00
#
_symmetry.space_group_name_H-M   'P 1'
#
loop_
_entity.id
_entity.type
_entity.pdbx_description
1 polymer ?
#
loop_
_entity_poly.entity_id
_entity_poly.type
_entity_poly.pdbx_seq_one_letter_code
_entity_poly.pdbx_strand_id
1 'polypeptide(L)'
;MADRFSELYQDLLSGSYDCVDRIVLNAYFRPGHSAGGFRVWWQKLTGSIETLDNAHLMRLSGRFSRRVRAWAKASGIPLIDCSPGERKHDIAEKHLKTTTLKQGVVLILVARAQAPVWEVTRRQHLERKKPMPYVNHYSFHILDPDWGHVTIKISGHPPFPAQVILNGHEYVACQARKAGIEFTKEGNCFTQISDAADLAKIADTLSAETAIGRLSQVCERWIYSACLCFALDSEERNRSGFHYQYSNYQMEYSRNLVFEVGHKMEQIFQALIDRSRSRLDLKKVKTILGYQHRPRYRKRKGWVAEWEVTLERPAYDLTIFKLHCGNLTLKIYTKGERVLRIEAVLHNTELFHCGRSLDRFPRLITKLKGILERFMDALSLIDQCFVSDETLEQLPKPSVVGKAKVGGIDFNKERMRWAGQAVLALAASTGSFTASGLAEQVCSATGQAFSQYNPRHAAYDLKKLRAKNMVQRVGRSRRYEATPSGLKAMAALIAMRDHVIRPLLASTMNRITSRGTQNPTPLDQCYASLRTHMQDLLQQLGVVA
;
A
#
# COMPACT_ATOMS: atom_id res chain seq x y z
N MET A 1 -3.08 -19.83 3.05
CA MET A 1 -3.53 -20.36 1.73
C MET A 1 -2.51 -19.91 0.72
N ALA A 2 -1.92 -20.83 -0.04
CA ALA A 2 -1.06 -20.48 -1.14
C ALA A 2 -1.94 -19.78 -2.21
N ASP A 3 -1.51 -18.64 -2.72
CA ASP A 3 -2.16 -18.04 -3.87
C ASP A 3 -1.72 -18.75 -5.14
N ARG A 4 -2.55 -18.66 -6.17
CA ARG A 4 -2.32 -19.39 -7.43
C ARG A 4 -1.04 -18.97 -8.16
N PHE A 5 -0.56 -17.75 -7.96
CA PHE A 5 0.71 -17.30 -8.55
C PHE A 5 1.88 -18.01 -7.88
N SER A 6 1.90 -18.11 -6.56
CA SER A 6 2.89 -18.88 -5.81
C SER A 6 2.82 -20.38 -6.13
N GLU A 7 1.60 -20.92 -6.29
CA GLU A 7 1.40 -22.33 -6.71
C GLU A 7 1.98 -22.63 -8.09
N LEU A 8 1.87 -21.69 -9.05
CA LEU A 8 2.43 -21.88 -10.41
C LEU A 8 3.95 -22.06 -10.44
N TYR A 9 4.64 -21.54 -9.45
CA TYR A 9 6.10 -21.57 -9.38
C TYR A 9 6.61 -22.39 -8.20
N GLN A 10 5.75 -23.16 -7.52
CA GLN A 10 6.07 -23.89 -6.30
C GLN A 10 7.31 -24.78 -6.44
N ASP A 11 7.47 -25.47 -7.59
CA ASP A 11 8.60 -26.35 -7.88
C ASP A 11 9.93 -25.60 -8.09
N LEU A 12 9.91 -24.28 -8.16
CA LEU A 12 11.09 -23.42 -8.36
C LEU A 12 11.44 -22.63 -7.09
N LEU A 13 10.60 -22.73 -6.04
CA LEU A 13 10.76 -21.98 -4.81
C LEU A 13 11.43 -22.82 -3.72
N SER A 14 12.48 -22.29 -3.11
CA SER A 14 13.01 -22.82 -1.84
C SER A 14 12.13 -22.43 -0.64
N GLY A 15 11.26 -21.44 -0.80
CA GLY A 15 10.30 -21.01 0.22
C GLY A 15 9.56 -19.75 -0.15
N SER A 16 8.57 -19.42 0.66
CA SER A 16 7.86 -18.14 0.56
C SER A 16 7.44 -17.65 1.94
N TYR A 17 7.37 -16.35 2.14
CA TYR A 17 6.90 -15.74 3.37
C TYR A 17 6.25 -14.39 3.10
N ASP A 18 5.23 -14.07 3.88
CA ASP A 18 4.61 -12.76 3.92
C ASP A 18 5.15 -11.99 5.12
N CYS A 19 5.34 -10.69 4.97
CA CYS A 19 5.81 -9.86 6.07
C CYS A 19 5.21 -8.46 6.03
N VAL A 20 4.88 -7.93 7.21
CA VAL A 20 4.67 -6.50 7.38
C VAL A 20 6.02 -5.84 7.28
N ASP A 21 6.21 -4.95 6.33
CA ASP A 21 7.49 -4.30 6.10
C ASP A 21 7.65 -3.07 6.98
N ARG A 22 7.30 -1.94 6.46
CA ARG A 22 7.38 -0.67 7.15
C ARG A 22 6.10 -0.39 7.90
N ILE A 23 6.23 -0.04 9.18
CA ILE A 23 5.13 0.41 10.03
C ILE A 23 5.46 1.83 10.47
N VAL A 24 4.58 2.79 10.18
CA VAL A 24 4.70 4.16 10.68
C VAL A 24 3.50 4.47 11.55
N LEU A 25 3.76 4.69 12.83
CA LEU A 25 2.77 5.09 13.82
C LEU A 25 2.94 6.57 14.15
N ASN A 26 1.86 7.33 14.20
CA ASN A 26 1.87 8.65 14.80
C ASN A 26 1.61 8.53 16.29
N ALA A 27 2.42 9.20 17.08
CA ALA A 27 2.22 9.41 18.50
C ALA A 27 1.81 10.87 18.74
N TYR A 28 0.65 11.06 19.32
CA TYR A 28 0.08 12.40 19.51
C TYR A 28 -0.57 12.54 20.88
N PHE A 29 -0.45 13.73 21.44
CA PHE A 29 -1.10 14.12 22.68
C PHE A 29 -2.47 14.75 22.36
N ARG A 30 -3.56 14.02 22.61
CA ARG A 30 -4.92 14.42 22.21
C ARG A 30 -5.34 15.82 22.71
N PRO A 31 -5.13 16.19 23.99
CA PRO A 31 -5.45 17.53 24.44
C PRO A 31 -4.70 18.63 23.69
N GLY A 32 -3.48 18.36 23.23
CA GLY A 32 -2.65 19.29 22.45
C GLY A 32 -3.18 19.62 21.06
N HIS A 33 -4.27 18.98 20.60
CA HIS A 33 -4.89 19.28 19.30
C HIS A 33 -5.90 20.43 19.34
N SER A 34 -6.41 20.78 20.50
CA SER A 34 -7.33 21.92 20.70
C SER A 34 -6.69 23.01 21.56
N ALA A 35 -7.07 24.26 21.31
CA ALA A 35 -6.58 25.40 22.10
C ALA A 35 -6.94 25.27 23.58
N GLY A 36 -8.17 24.88 23.90
CA GLY A 36 -8.62 24.68 25.28
C GLY A 36 -7.87 23.54 25.98
N GLY A 37 -7.77 22.39 25.32
CA GLY A 37 -7.03 21.25 25.87
C GLY A 37 -5.54 21.54 26.08
N PHE A 38 -4.90 22.29 25.17
CA PHE A 38 -3.51 22.71 25.34
C PHE A 38 -3.33 23.65 26.54
N ARG A 39 -4.25 24.60 26.76
CA ARG A 39 -4.22 25.50 27.92
C ARG A 39 -4.38 24.76 29.24
N VAL A 40 -5.36 23.84 29.32
CA VAL A 40 -5.57 22.99 30.50
C VAL A 40 -4.32 22.15 30.81
N TRP A 41 -3.70 21.56 29.77
CA TRP A 41 -2.46 20.84 29.94
C TRP A 41 -1.34 21.73 30.46
N TRP A 42 -1.19 22.95 29.89
CA TRP A 42 -0.19 23.92 30.34
C TRP A 42 -0.35 24.27 31.83
N GLN A 43 -1.57 24.58 32.26
CA GLN A 43 -1.86 24.87 33.67
C GLN A 43 -1.49 23.72 34.60
N LYS A 44 -1.81 22.49 34.21
CA LYS A 44 -1.41 21.29 34.97
C LYS A 44 0.09 21.11 34.99
N LEU A 45 0.78 21.37 33.88
CA LEU A 45 2.23 21.24 33.75
C LEU A 45 2.96 22.21 34.68
N THR A 46 2.55 23.46 34.71
CA THR A 46 3.23 24.51 35.47
C THR A 46 2.78 24.55 36.93
N GLY A 47 1.58 24.06 37.23
CA GLY A 47 0.97 24.26 38.55
C GLY A 47 0.62 25.73 38.86
N SER A 48 0.64 26.58 37.85
CA SER A 48 0.52 28.03 37.95
C SER A 48 -0.71 28.52 37.21
N ILE A 49 -1.27 29.65 37.68
CA ILE A 49 -2.35 30.38 37.03
C ILE A 49 -1.79 31.27 35.89
N GLU A 50 -0.46 31.29 35.70
CA GLU A 50 0.17 32.10 34.65
C GLU A 50 -0.43 31.86 33.26
N THR A 51 -0.67 32.94 32.55
CA THR A 51 -1.21 32.90 31.20
C THR A 51 -0.15 32.37 30.23
N LEU A 52 -0.50 31.34 29.47
CA LEU A 52 0.39 30.83 28.42
C LEU A 52 0.70 31.94 27.39
N ASP A 53 1.96 32.16 27.11
CA ASP A 53 2.47 33.08 26.10
C ASP A 53 3.45 32.39 25.12
N ASN A 54 3.92 33.13 24.12
CA ASN A 54 4.86 32.62 23.13
C ASN A 54 6.25 32.36 23.73
N ALA A 55 6.65 33.09 24.77
CA ALA A 55 7.92 32.87 25.43
C ALA A 55 7.94 31.51 26.15
N HIS A 56 6.84 31.10 26.76
CA HIS A 56 6.69 29.79 27.36
C HIS A 56 6.83 28.66 26.31
N LEU A 57 6.20 28.79 25.14
CA LEU A 57 6.31 27.81 24.04
C LEU A 57 7.77 27.70 23.56
N MET A 58 8.46 28.83 23.43
CA MET A 58 9.86 28.89 23.03
C MET A 58 10.80 28.31 24.12
N ARG A 59 10.53 28.55 25.39
CA ARG A 59 11.31 27.98 26.51
C ARG A 59 11.21 26.46 26.53
N LEU A 60 10.03 25.87 26.32
CA LEU A 60 9.85 24.41 26.20
C LEU A 60 10.64 23.83 25.03
N SER A 61 10.58 24.49 23.88
CA SER A 61 11.33 24.07 22.68
C SER A 61 12.84 24.19 22.89
N GLY A 62 13.30 25.29 23.48
CA GLY A 62 14.71 25.51 23.81
C GLY A 62 15.21 24.52 24.86
N ARG A 63 14.39 24.19 25.86
CA ARG A 63 14.70 23.17 26.89
C ARG A 63 14.96 21.81 26.22
N PHE A 64 14.08 21.39 25.34
CA PHE A 64 14.23 20.13 24.59
C PHE A 64 15.57 20.11 23.84
N SER A 65 15.84 21.14 23.05
CA SER A 65 17.07 21.23 22.26
C SER A 65 18.33 21.18 23.10
N ARG A 66 18.38 21.95 24.21
CA ARG A 66 19.54 21.96 25.09
C ARG A 66 19.76 20.62 25.77
N ARG A 67 18.71 20.00 26.33
CA ARG A 67 18.80 18.74 27.04
C ARG A 67 19.27 17.60 26.14
N VAL A 68 18.67 17.47 24.92
CA VAL A 68 19.05 16.40 23.98
C VAL A 68 20.51 16.54 23.53
N ARG A 69 20.98 17.77 23.26
CA ARG A 69 22.38 18.02 22.85
C ARG A 69 23.35 17.73 23.97
N ALA A 70 23.05 18.19 25.19
CA ALA A 70 23.87 17.92 26.37
C ALA A 70 23.96 16.42 26.67
N TRP A 71 22.84 15.71 26.61
CA TRP A 71 22.82 14.27 26.82
C TRP A 71 23.58 13.50 25.73
N ALA A 72 23.40 13.86 24.46
CA ALA A 72 24.11 13.23 23.35
C ALA A 72 25.62 13.38 23.51
N LYS A 73 26.08 14.57 23.89
CA LYS A 73 27.51 14.86 24.18
C LYS A 73 28.03 14.03 25.36
N ALA A 74 27.28 13.99 26.46
CA ALA A 74 27.69 13.27 27.68
C ALA A 74 27.72 11.74 27.46
N SER A 75 26.80 11.22 26.61
CA SER A 75 26.70 9.78 26.29
C SER A 75 27.56 9.35 25.10
N GLY A 76 28.31 10.26 24.48
CA GLY A 76 29.12 9.96 23.29
C GLY A 76 28.28 9.58 22.05
N ILE A 77 26.97 9.94 22.01
CA ILE A 77 26.08 9.63 20.91
C ILE A 77 26.22 10.70 19.82
N PRO A 78 26.50 10.33 18.57
CA PRO A 78 26.52 11.27 17.46
C PRO A 78 25.20 12.02 17.31
N LEU A 79 25.25 13.35 17.31
CA LEU A 79 24.12 14.22 16.99
C LEU A 79 24.52 15.07 15.79
N ILE A 80 23.83 14.90 14.67
CA ILE A 80 24.16 15.51 13.38
C ILE A 80 23.03 16.44 12.95
N ASP A 81 23.35 17.70 12.71
CA ASP A 81 22.44 18.66 12.10
C ASP A 81 22.50 18.48 10.58
N CYS A 82 21.38 17.99 9.99
CA CYS A 82 21.29 17.70 8.57
C CYS A 82 20.99 18.96 7.75
N SER A 83 21.75 19.16 6.70
CA SER A 83 21.50 20.21 5.71
C SER A 83 20.31 19.88 4.81
N PRO A 84 19.66 20.88 4.17
CA PRO A 84 18.64 20.63 3.16
C PRO A 84 19.22 19.78 2.01
N GLY A 85 18.51 18.72 1.63
CA GLY A 85 18.92 17.82 0.54
C GLY A 85 19.78 16.62 0.98
N GLU A 86 20.32 16.60 2.19
CA GLU A 86 21.06 15.43 2.69
C GLU A 86 20.15 14.22 2.89
N ARG A 87 20.63 13.06 2.42
CA ARG A 87 19.95 11.78 2.55
C ARG A 87 20.15 11.20 3.95
N LYS A 88 19.21 11.48 4.83
CA LYS A 88 19.24 11.01 6.23
C LYS A 88 19.34 9.49 6.35
N HIS A 89 18.81 8.77 5.39
CA HIS A 89 18.88 7.30 5.34
C HIS A 89 20.31 6.82 5.22
N ASP A 90 21.10 7.41 4.31
CA ASP A 90 22.49 7.00 4.07
C ASP A 90 23.37 7.29 5.30
N ILE A 91 23.14 8.43 5.96
CA ILE A 91 23.81 8.78 7.22
C ILE A 91 23.49 7.74 8.30
N ALA A 92 22.19 7.44 8.48
CA ALA A 92 21.75 6.47 9.47
C ALA A 92 22.29 5.06 9.19
N GLU A 93 22.25 4.62 7.96
CA GLU A 93 22.74 3.29 7.55
C GLU A 93 24.25 3.14 7.81
N LYS A 94 25.04 4.18 7.51
CA LYS A 94 26.48 4.19 7.80
C LYS A 94 26.75 4.00 9.30
N HIS A 95 26.05 4.74 10.15
CA HIS A 95 26.23 4.64 11.61
C HIS A 95 25.72 3.31 12.17
N LEU A 96 24.61 2.79 11.66
CA LEU A 96 24.07 1.49 12.07
C LEU A 96 24.99 0.32 11.70
N LYS A 97 25.71 0.40 10.56
CA LYS A 97 26.68 -0.63 10.16
C LYS A 97 27.96 -0.62 10.98
N THR A 98 28.33 0.53 11.54
CA THR A 98 29.60 0.69 12.28
C THR A 98 29.44 0.62 13.80
N THR A 99 28.21 0.63 14.31
CA THR A 99 27.97 0.62 15.76
C THR A 99 28.27 -0.73 16.38
N THR A 100 28.87 -0.71 17.56
CA THR A 100 29.09 -1.90 18.42
C THR A 100 27.98 -2.06 19.47
N LEU A 101 27.07 -1.08 19.57
CA LEU A 101 25.97 -1.12 20.52
C LEU A 101 24.99 -2.25 20.15
N LYS A 102 24.60 -3.04 21.15
CA LYS A 102 23.54 -4.07 21.00
C LYS A 102 22.15 -3.52 21.24
N GLN A 103 22.02 -2.46 22.04
CA GLN A 103 20.76 -1.84 22.43
C GLN A 103 20.97 -0.38 22.80
N GLY A 104 19.98 0.48 22.49
CA GLY A 104 20.00 1.91 22.87
C GLY A 104 20.03 2.85 21.67
N VAL A 105 20.19 4.14 21.95
CA VAL A 105 20.26 5.18 20.92
C VAL A 105 21.64 5.18 20.28
N VAL A 106 21.70 5.02 18.97
CA VAL A 106 22.94 4.96 18.18
C VAL A 106 23.29 6.31 17.58
N LEU A 107 22.27 7.07 17.17
CA LEU A 107 22.44 8.30 16.40
C LEU A 107 21.21 9.20 16.58
N ILE A 108 21.43 10.51 16.59
CA ILE A 108 20.36 11.51 16.54
C ILE A 108 20.61 12.42 15.34
N LEU A 109 19.62 12.48 14.43
CA LEU A 109 19.64 13.42 13.31
C LEU A 109 18.67 14.57 13.59
N VAL A 110 19.14 15.80 13.38
CA VAL A 110 18.33 17.01 13.54
C VAL A 110 18.09 17.63 12.17
N ALA A 111 16.83 17.89 11.85
CA ALA A 111 16.51 18.55 10.59
C ALA A 111 15.31 19.48 10.76
N ARG A 112 15.25 20.53 9.96
CA ARG A 112 14.12 21.46 9.96
C ARG A 112 13.03 20.98 8.98
N ALA A 113 11.78 20.99 9.47
CA ALA A 113 10.60 20.69 8.63
C ALA A 113 9.43 21.55 9.09
N GLN A 114 8.48 21.77 8.18
CA GLN A 114 7.23 22.46 8.52
C GLN A 114 6.40 21.63 9.50
N ALA A 115 5.86 22.28 10.52
CA ALA A 115 4.98 21.65 11.49
C ALA A 115 3.89 22.61 11.97
N PRO A 116 2.71 22.08 12.34
CA PRO A 116 1.67 22.87 12.96
C PRO A 116 2.07 23.26 14.39
N VAL A 117 2.36 24.52 14.58
CA VAL A 117 2.80 25.11 15.84
C VAL A 117 1.70 25.98 16.42
N TRP A 118 1.56 25.97 17.73
CA TRP A 118 0.70 26.91 18.43
C TRP A 118 1.40 28.26 18.61
N GLU A 119 0.64 29.35 18.48
CA GLU A 119 1.08 30.68 18.87
C GLU A 119 -0.04 31.39 19.64
N VAL A 120 0.36 32.24 20.57
CA VAL A 120 -0.55 33.13 21.27
C VAL A 120 -0.60 34.46 20.51
N THR A 121 -1.79 34.83 20.03
CA THR A 121 -2.01 36.07 19.29
C THR A 121 -2.01 37.27 20.23
N ARG A 122 -1.97 38.50 19.68
CA ARG A 122 -2.07 39.76 20.46
C ARG A 122 -3.37 39.84 21.29
N ARG A 123 -4.44 39.14 20.85
CA ARG A 123 -5.72 39.06 21.57
C ARG A 123 -5.77 37.94 22.60
N GLN A 124 -4.63 37.38 22.95
CA GLN A 124 -4.50 36.25 23.89
C GLN A 124 -5.22 34.95 23.42
N HIS A 125 -5.52 34.83 22.12
CA HIS A 125 -6.03 33.59 21.57
C HIS A 125 -4.88 32.64 21.20
N LEU A 126 -5.05 31.35 21.48
CA LEU A 126 -4.12 30.30 21.09
C LEU A 126 -4.59 29.73 19.74
N GLU A 127 -3.80 29.95 18.69
CA GLU A 127 -4.12 29.58 17.32
C GLU A 127 -2.98 28.81 16.67
N ARG A 128 -3.27 28.09 15.59
CA ARG A 128 -2.24 27.45 14.77
C ARG A 128 -1.56 28.49 13.90
N LYS A 129 -0.25 28.62 14.03
CA LYS A 129 0.54 29.59 13.26
C LYS A 129 0.42 29.34 11.76
N LYS A 130 0.17 30.39 11.00
CA LYS A 130 0.07 30.38 9.53
C LYS A 130 0.98 31.46 8.92
N PRO A 131 1.77 31.12 7.89
CA PRO A 131 2.06 29.77 7.36
C PRO A 131 2.74 28.88 8.41
N MET A 132 2.68 27.56 8.22
CA MET A 132 3.35 26.63 9.14
C MET A 132 4.86 26.88 9.17
N PRO A 133 5.44 27.15 10.35
CA PRO A 133 6.87 27.43 10.47
C PRO A 133 7.72 26.18 10.31
N TYR A 134 8.99 26.38 9.95
CA TYR A 134 10.01 25.35 10.02
C TYR A 134 10.52 25.23 11.47
N VAL A 135 10.40 24.04 12.04
CA VAL A 135 10.88 23.71 13.39
C VAL A 135 11.84 22.53 13.34
N ASN A 136 12.65 22.40 14.38
CA ASN A 136 13.57 21.27 14.50
C ASN A 136 12.79 19.99 14.78
N HIS A 137 13.09 18.94 14.00
CA HIS A 137 12.68 17.57 14.24
C HIS A 137 13.92 16.75 14.55
N TYR A 138 13.81 15.92 15.58
CA TYR A 138 14.87 15.03 16.03
C TYR A 138 14.51 13.60 15.67
N SER A 139 15.37 12.93 14.92
CA SER A 139 15.20 11.52 14.54
C SER A 139 16.19 10.69 15.35
N PHE A 140 15.68 9.96 16.33
CA PHE A 140 16.44 9.03 17.16
C PHE A 140 16.48 7.68 16.46
N HIS A 141 17.68 7.21 16.13
CA HIS A 141 17.93 5.88 15.59
C HIS A 141 18.35 4.97 16.75
N ILE A 142 17.56 3.95 16.99
CA ILE A 142 17.60 3.15 18.22
C ILE A 142 17.71 1.68 17.82
N LEU A 143 18.50 0.90 18.53
CA LEU A 143 18.50 -0.56 18.48
C LEU A 143 17.64 -1.11 19.61
N ASP A 144 16.54 -1.77 19.25
CA ASP A 144 15.63 -2.44 20.19
C ASP A 144 15.88 -3.96 20.16
N PRO A 145 15.85 -4.66 21.31
CA PRO A 145 16.16 -6.08 21.38
C PRO A 145 15.14 -6.99 20.67
N ASP A 146 13.92 -6.49 20.45
CA ASP A 146 12.83 -7.25 19.82
C ASP A 146 12.58 -6.81 18.37
N TRP A 147 12.76 -5.51 18.09
CA TRP A 147 12.43 -4.88 16.82
C TRP A 147 13.64 -4.51 15.97
N GLY A 148 14.87 -4.71 16.49
CA GLY A 148 16.08 -4.26 15.78
C GLY A 148 16.11 -2.73 15.64
N HIS A 149 16.30 -2.23 14.43
CA HIS A 149 16.36 -0.79 14.20
C HIS A 149 14.98 -0.12 14.25
N VAL A 150 14.83 0.79 15.20
CA VAL A 150 13.65 1.63 15.40
C VAL A 150 14.02 3.08 15.18
N THR A 151 13.20 3.85 14.47
CA THR A 151 13.39 5.30 14.33
C THR A 151 12.22 6.04 14.99
N ILE A 152 12.53 6.94 15.92
CA ILE A 152 11.54 7.85 16.50
C ILE A 152 11.85 9.26 16.05
N LYS A 153 10.93 9.84 15.29
CA LYS A 153 11.00 11.22 14.83
C LYS A 153 10.06 12.07 15.68
N ILE A 154 10.60 12.97 16.49
CA ILE A 154 9.82 13.86 17.38
C ILE A 154 10.03 15.31 16.99
N SER A 155 8.97 16.11 17.03
CA SER A 155 9.06 17.56 16.89
C SER A 155 9.67 18.15 18.17
N GLY A 156 10.66 19.01 18.03
CA GLY A 156 11.23 19.77 19.16
C GLY A 156 10.33 20.88 19.69
N HIS A 157 9.10 21.01 19.18
CA HIS A 157 8.15 22.06 19.55
C HIS A 157 6.87 21.45 20.14
N PRO A 158 6.33 22.02 21.26
CA PRO A 158 5.11 21.50 21.88
C PRO A 158 3.91 21.52 20.92
N PRO A 159 3.01 20.54 20.99
CA PRO A 159 2.87 19.45 21.96
C PRO A 159 3.73 18.21 21.66
N PHE A 160 4.88 18.36 21.01
CA PHE A 160 5.86 17.32 20.72
C PHE A 160 5.30 16.11 19.95
N PRO A 161 4.56 16.29 18.84
CA PRO A 161 4.08 15.16 18.07
C PRO A 161 5.25 14.31 17.57
N ALA A 162 5.09 13.00 17.59
CA ALA A 162 6.12 12.07 17.18
C ALA A 162 5.61 11.04 16.17
N GLN A 163 6.55 10.41 15.46
CA GLN A 163 6.32 9.24 14.61
C GLN A 163 7.29 8.15 15.02
N VAL A 164 6.79 6.93 15.17
CA VAL A 164 7.58 5.73 15.37
C VAL A 164 7.59 4.94 14.07
N ILE A 165 8.79 4.64 13.58
CA ILE A 165 9.00 3.90 12.35
C ILE A 165 9.68 2.58 12.70
N LEU A 166 9.03 1.49 12.36
CA LEU A 166 9.44 0.12 12.61
C LEU A 166 9.56 -0.64 11.30
N ASN A 167 10.35 -1.71 11.31
CA ASN A 167 10.45 -2.63 10.20
C ASN A 167 10.13 -4.05 10.67
N GLY A 168 9.12 -4.68 10.07
CA GLY A 168 8.71 -6.03 10.44
C GLY A 168 9.76 -7.08 10.13
N HIS A 169 10.58 -6.90 9.06
CA HIS A 169 11.67 -7.83 8.78
C HIS A 169 12.77 -7.80 9.85
N GLU A 170 13.02 -6.64 10.46
CA GLU A 170 13.94 -6.56 11.61
C GLU A 170 13.38 -7.30 12.82
N TYR A 171 12.07 -7.12 13.09
CA TYR A 171 11.39 -7.87 14.15
C TYR A 171 11.47 -9.38 13.91
N VAL A 172 11.11 -9.84 12.69
CA VAL A 172 11.18 -11.26 12.32
C VAL A 172 12.60 -11.79 12.46
N ALA A 173 13.61 -11.04 12.02
CA ALA A 173 15.00 -11.42 12.16
C ALA A 173 15.44 -11.58 13.63
N CYS A 174 14.98 -10.67 14.51
CA CYS A 174 15.26 -10.79 15.95
C CYS A 174 14.59 -12.02 16.57
N GLN A 175 13.33 -12.28 16.22
CA GLN A 175 12.61 -13.44 16.74
C GLN A 175 13.13 -14.77 16.16
N ALA A 176 13.47 -14.81 14.88
CA ALA A 176 14.05 -15.99 14.22
C ALA A 176 15.39 -16.38 14.86
N ARG A 177 16.28 -15.41 15.17
CA ARG A 177 17.52 -15.68 15.91
C ARG A 177 17.25 -16.25 17.30
N LYS A 178 16.25 -15.74 18.03
CA LYS A 178 15.84 -16.27 19.33
C LYS A 178 15.29 -17.70 19.24
N ALA A 179 14.65 -18.03 18.12
CA ALA A 179 14.13 -19.37 17.83
C ALA A 179 15.17 -20.32 17.24
N GLY A 180 16.41 -19.89 17.00
CA GLY A 180 17.48 -20.71 16.43
C GLY A 180 17.34 -20.99 14.93
N ILE A 181 16.54 -20.20 14.20
CA ILE A 181 16.39 -20.32 12.75
C ILE A 181 17.58 -19.61 12.08
N GLU A 182 18.31 -20.33 11.27
CA GLU A 182 19.40 -19.80 10.47
C GLU A 182 18.86 -19.13 9.20
N PHE A 183 19.37 -17.96 8.88
CA PHE A 183 18.99 -17.21 7.69
C PHE A 183 20.09 -16.25 7.23
N THR A 184 20.08 -15.95 5.93
CA THR A 184 20.80 -14.82 5.35
C THR A 184 19.83 -13.71 5.02
N LYS A 185 20.17 -12.48 5.39
CA LYS A 185 19.32 -11.31 5.19
C LYS A 185 20.08 -10.19 4.48
N GLU A 186 19.50 -9.68 3.40
CA GLU A 186 19.98 -8.51 2.65
C GLU A 186 19.01 -7.35 2.79
N GLY A 187 19.41 -6.32 3.56
CA GLY A 187 18.52 -5.22 3.89
C GLY A 187 17.26 -5.72 4.63
N ASN A 188 16.07 -5.45 4.09
CA ASN A 188 14.78 -5.92 4.62
C ASN A 188 14.27 -7.16 3.87
N CYS A 189 15.11 -8.15 3.57
CA CYS A 189 14.73 -9.34 2.84
C CYS A 189 15.54 -10.56 3.30
N PHE A 190 14.88 -11.69 3.52
CA PHE A 190 15.53 -12.98 3.76
C PHE A 190 15.78 -13.65 2.41
N THR A 191 17.05 -13.94 2.12
CA THR A 191 17.49 -14.52 0.84
C THR A 191 17.77 -16.00 0.94
N GLN A 192 18.10 -16.50 2.14
CA GLN A 192 18.24 -17.91 2.48
C GLN A 192 17.62 -18.16 3.84
N ILE A 193 16.89 -19.25 4.00
CA ILE A 193 16.13 -19.58 5.21
C ILE A 193 16.23 -21.08 5.42
N SER A 194 16.68 -21.51 6.60
CA SER A 194 16.76 -22.94 6.95
C SER A 194 15.38 -23.56 7.16
N ASP A 195 14.45 -22.82 7.77
CA ASP A 195 13.06 -23.21 7.94
C ASP A 195 12.11 -22.05 7.56
N ALA A 196 11.65 -22.08 6.32
CA ALA A 196 10.75 -21.06 5.79
C ALA A 196 9.36 -21.12 6.42
N ALA A 197 8.90 -22.29 6.88
CA ALA A 197 7.59 -22.44 7.49
C ALA A 197 7.55 -21.81 8.89
N ASP A 198 8.57 -22.02 9.69
CA ASP A 198 8.65 -21.42 11.03
C ASP A 198 8.94 -19.92 10.96
N LEU A 199 9.77 -19.49 10.01
CA LEU A 199 9.96 -18.06 9.76
C LEU A 199 8.64 -17.38 9.35
N ALA A 200 7.83 -18.00 8.49
CA ALA A 200 6.52 -17.49 8.10
C ALA A 200 5.55 -17.40 9.29
N LYS A 201 5.55 -18.40 10.20
CA LYS A 201 4.76 -18.34 11.44
C LYS A 201 5.17 -17.15 12.31
N ILE A 202 6.48 -16.90 12.45
CA ILE A 202 6.98 -15.72 13.18
C ILE A 202 6.50 -14.43 12.52
N ALA A 203 6.59 -14.31 11.20
CA ALA A 203 6.13 -13.15 10.47
C ALA A 203 4.61 -12.92 10.63
N ASP A 204 3.81 -13.99 10.62
CA ASP A 204 2.37 -13.92 10.82
C ASP A 204 1.97 -13.43 12.23
N THR A 205 2.86 -13.52 13.22
CA THR A 205 2.60 -12.94 14.56
C THR A 205 2.39 -11.43 14.53
N LEU A 206 2.91 -10.74 13.51
CA LEU A 206 2.67 -9.30 13.28
C LEU A 206 1.29 -9.02 12.69
N SER A 207 0.61 -10.01 12.14
CA SER A 207 -0.76 -9.87 11.60
C SER A 207 -1.83 -10.18 12.64
N ALA A 208 -1.46 -10.73 13.81
CA ALA A 208 -2.36 -11.11 14.88
C ALA A 208 -2.72 -9.94 15.81
N GLU A 209 -3.79 -10.10 16.58
CA GLU A 209 -4.22 -9.12 17.60
C GLU A 209 -3.11 -8.85 18.65
N THR A 210 -2.27 -9.83 18.93
CA THR A 210 -1.13 -9.70 19.85
C THR A 210 -0.08 -8.68 19.40
N ALA A 211 -0.06 -8.33 18.11
CA ALA A 211 0.84 -7.30 17.57
C ALA A 211 0.56 -5.92 18.18
N ILE A 212 -0.69 -5.61 18.52
CA ILE A 212 -1.09 -4.33 19.13
C ILE A 212 -0.31 -4.07 20.42
N GLY A 213 -0.28 -5.04 21.32
CA GLY A 213 0.45 -4.93 22.59
C GLY A 213 1.96 -4.74 22.38
N ARG A 214 2.56 -5.47 21.42
CA ARG A 214 3.99 -5.36 21.07
C ARG A 214 4.33 -4.00 20.48
N LEU A 215 3.47 -3.46 19.60
CA LEU A 215 3.63 -2.13 19.02
C LEU A 215 3.50 -1.03 20.09
N SER A 216 2.54 -1.14 21.01
CA SER A 216 2.43 -0.22 22.15
C SER A 216 3.68 -0.28 23.03
N GLN A 217 4.15 -1.46 23.38
CA GLN A 217 5.34 -1.62 24.24
C GLN A 217 6.58 -0.97 23.67
N VAL A 218 6.91 -1.18 22.39
CA VAL A 218 8.10 -0.58 21.78
C VAL A 218 7.98 0.94 21.70
N CYS A 219 6.77 1.45 21.39
CA CYS A 219 6.52 2.88 21.39
C CYS A 219 6.76 3.49 22.77
N GLU A 220 6.16 2.93 23.80
CA GLU A 220 6.27 3.44 25.18
C GLU A 220 7.68 3.28 25.74
N ARG A 221 8.34 2.15 25.46
CA ARG A 221 9.72 1.90 25.89
C ARG A 221 10.64 3.03 25.48
N TRP A 222 10.59 3.51 24.25
CA TRP A 222 11.58 4.44 23.73
C TRP A 222 11.11 5.88 23.67
N ILE A 223 9.83 6.16 23.43
CA ILE A 223 9.37 7.55 23.38
C ILE A 223 9.59 8.23 24.73
N TYR A 224 9.22 7.59 25.81
CA TYR A 224 9.30 8.20 27.13
C TYR A 224 10.70 8.19 27.72
N SER A 225 11.47 7.14 27.48
CA SER A 225 12.80 6.99 28.07
C SER A 225 13.93 7.72 27.31
N ALA A 226 13.80 7.80 25.98
CA ALA A 226 14.89 8.27 25.13
C ALA A 226 14.57 9.50 24.27
N CYS A 227 13.31 9.96 24.24
CA CYS A 227 12.90 11.07 23.38
C CYS A 227 12.17 12.17 24.15
N LEU A 228 10.99 11.89 24.69
CA LEU A 228 10.15 12.90 25.34
C LEU A 228 10.75 13.37 26.69
N CYS A 229 11.57 12.56 27.35
CA CYS A 229 12.25 12.92 28.60
C CYS A 229 13.06 14.22 28.52
N PHE A 230 13.50 14.60 27.32
CA PHE A 230 14.18 15.90 27.12
C PHE A 230 13.22 17.09 27.13
N ALA A 231 11.96 16.88 26.84
CA ALA A 231 10.91 17.91 26.91
C ALA A 231 10.25 17.96 28.30
N LEU A 232 9.80 16.79 28.76
CA LEU A 232 9.03 16.57 29.99
C LEU A 232 9.65 15.41 30.75
N ASP A 233 10.01 15.64 32.02
CA ASP A 233 10.42 14.55 32.90
C ASP A 233 9.21 13.71 33.37
N SER A 234 9.46 12.68 34.14
CA SER A 234 8.41 11.76 34.61
C SER A 234 7.39 12.45 35.52
N GLU A 235 7.85 13.34 36.39
CA GLU A 235 6.99 14.09 37.31
C GLU A 235 6.10 15.08 36.54
N GLU A 236 6.68 15.86 35.62
CA GLU A 236 5.95 16.79 34.75
C GLU A 236 4.89 16.06 33.91
N ARG A 237 5.22 14.88 33.37
CA ARG A 237 4.28 14.05 32.60
C ARG A 237 3.12 13.58 33.48
N ASN A 238 3.41 13.03 34.66
CA ASN A 238 2.39 12.53 35.57
C ASN A 238 1.48 13.68 36.04
N ARG A 239 2.05 14.79 36.48
CA ARG A 239 1.30 15.97 36.93
C ARG A 239 0.42 16.57 35.83
N SER A 240 0.93 16.67 34.62
CA SER A 240 0.20 17.25 33.49
C SER A 240 -0.76 16.27 32.80
N GLY A 241 -0.67 14.99 33.10
CA GLY A 241 -1.43 13.93 32.43
C GLY A 241 -1.00 13.75 30.96
N PHE A 242 0.26 14.04 30.64
CA PHE A 242 0.76 13.88 29.29
C PHE A 242 1.02 12.41 28.96
N HIS A 243 0.23 11.87 28.07
CA HIS A 243 0.46 10.54 27.50
C HIS A 243 0.13 10.55 26.00
N TYR A 244 0.87 9.78 25.23
CA TYR A 244 0.62 9.65 23.81
C TYR A 244 -0.49 8.64 23.53
N GLN A 245 -1.29 8.96 22.51
CA GLN A 245 -2.12 8.01 21.79
C GLN A 245 -1.43 7.66 20.48
N TYR A 246 -1.56 6.40 20.06
CA TYR A 246 -0.92 5.91 18.85
C TYR A 246 -1.95 5.68 17.75
N SER A 247 -1.58 6.02 16.53
CA SER A 247 -2.41 5.78 15.36
C SER A 247 -1.59 5.28 14.17
N ASN A 248 -2.16 4.37 13.42
CA ASN A 248 -1.58 3.87 12.17
C ASN A 248 -1.56 4.99 11.13
N TYR A 249 -0.42 5.21 10.47
CA TYR A 249 -0.28 6.25 9.45
C TYR A 249 0.10 5.67 8.09
N GLN A 250 1.22 4.95 8.00
CA GLN A 250 1.70 4.31 6.79
C GLN A 250 2.04 2.86 7.09
N MET A 251 1.78 1.98 6.13
CA MET A 251 2.07 0.55 6.26
C MET A 251 2.49 -0.02 4.93
N GLU A 252 3.42 -0.96 4.98
CA GLU A 252 3.87 -1.74 3.83
C GLU A 252 3.73 -3.23 4.18
N TYR A 253 3.25 -4.01 3.22
CA TYR A 253 3.09 -5.46 3.35
C TYR A 253 3.62 -6.13 2.11
N SER A 254 4.45 -7.12 2.27
CA SER A 254 5.12 -7.81 1.15
C SER A 254 4.92 -9.31 1.19
N ARG A 255 4.83 -9.91 0.01
CA ARG A 255 5.05 -11.31 -0.25
C ARG A 255 6.41 -11.48 -0.90
N ASN A 256 7.16 -12.45 -0.40
CA ASN A 256 8.52 -12.72 -0.83
C ASN A 256 8.60 -14.18 -1.29
N LEU A 257 8.90 -14.37 -2.58
CA LEU A 257 9.09 -15.68 -3.18
C LEU A 257 10.60 -15.91 -3.31
N VAL A 258 11.12 -16.88 -2.56
CA VAL A 258 12.54 -17.21 -2.55
C VAL A 258 12.78 -18.35 -3.53
N PHE A 259 13.49 -18.08 -4.60
CA PHE A 259 13.79 -19.07 -5.65
C PHE A 259 15.04 -19.86 -5.32
N GLU A 260 15.05 -21.13 -5.72
CA GLU A 260 16.25 -21.97 -5.63
C GLU A 260 17.37 -21.46 -6.53
N VAL A 261 17.00 -20.92 -7.70
CA VAL A 261 17.94 -20.48 -8.74
C VAL A 261 17.61 -19.07 -9.19
N GLY A 262 18.55 -18.13 -9.01
CA GLY A 262 18.32 -16.71 -9.27
C GLY A 262 18.03 -16.39 -10.73
N HIS A 263 18.69 -17.02 -11.71
CA HIS A 263 18.41 -16.74 -13.12
C HIS A 263 16.99 -17.16 -13.54
N LYS A 264 16.39 -18.16 -12.90
CA LYS A 264 15.00 -18.55 -13.11
C LYS A 264 14.04 -17.49 -12.58
N MET A 265 14.34 -16.95 -11.41
CA MET A 265 13.60 -15.79 -10.85
C MET A 265 13.64 -14.61 -11.81
N GLU A 266 14.83 -14.27 -12.34
CA GLU A 266 14.99 -13.16 -13.28
C GLU A 266 14.20 -13.38 -14.58
N GLN A 267 14.22 -14.58 -15.14
CA GLN A 267 13.43 -14.94 -16.33
C GLN A 267 11.93 -14.73 -16.09
N ILE A 268 11.43 -15.17 -14.93
CA ILE A 268 10.01 -15.00 -14.56
C ILE A 268 9.69 -13.50 -14.39
N PHE A 269 10.56 -12.75 -13.73
CA PHE A 269 10.39 -11.33 -13.53
C PHE A 269 10.38 -10.56 -14.86
N GLN A 270 11.32 -10.81 -15.76
CA GLN A 270 11.35 -10.21 -17.09
C GLN A 270 10.09 -10.57 -17.90
N ALA A 271 9.68 -11.83 -17.87
CA ALA A 271 8.45 -12.27 -18.52
C ALA A 271 7.22 -11.54 -17.97
N LEU A 272 7.14 -11.33 -16.65
CA LEU A 272 6.07 -10.55 -16.01
C LEU A 272 6.08 -9.09 -16.48
N ILE A 273 7.25 -8.45 -16.53
CA ILE A 273 7.41 -7.07 -17.00
C ILE A 273 7.02 -6.95 -18.47
N ASP A 274 7.53 -7.82 -19.33
CA ASP A 274 7.27 -7.77 -20.76
C ASP A 274 5.81 -8.01 -21.08
N ARG A 275 5.16 -8.95 -20.40
CA ARG A 275 3.73 -9.21 -20.49
C ARG A 275 2.92 -8.03 -19.95
N SER A 276 3.34 -7.42 -18.87
CA SER A 276 2.73 -6.22 -18.32
C SER A 276 2.84 -5.03 -19.28
N ARG A 277 3.97 -4.89 -19.97
CA ARG A 277 4.20 -3.84 -20.98
C ARG A 277 3.38 -4.06 -22.24
N SER A 278 3.34 -5.26 -22.77
CA SER A 278 2.71 -5.56 -24.04
C SER A 278 1.18 -5.66 -23.95
N ARG A 279 0.65 -6.10 -22.82
CA ARG A 279 -0.78 -6.35 -22.59
C ARG A 279 -1.48 -5.27 -21.80
N LEU A 280 -0.75 -4.49 -21.03
CA LEU A 280 -1.24 -3.40 -20.23
C LEU A 280 -0.89 -2.08 -20.93
N ASP A 281 -1.65 -1.73 -21.99
CA ASP A 281 -1.70 -0.32 -22.40
C ASP A 281 -2.07 0.52 -21.16
N LEU A 282 -1.27 1.53 -20.85
CA LEU A 282 -1.43 2.43 -19.68
C LEU A 282 -2.88 2.89 -19.48
N LYS A 283 -3.63 3.09 -20.57
CA LYS A 283 -5.07 3.39 -20.51
C LYS A 283 -5.91 2.21 -20.04
N LYS A 284 -5.47 0.96 -20.26
CA LYS A 284 -6.22 -0.26 -19.94
C LYS A 284 -5.89 -0.82 -18.56
N VAL A 285 -4.68 -0.63 -18.06
CA VAL A 285 -4.36 -0.82 -16.63
C VAL A 285 -5.13 0.17 -15.79
N LYS A 286 -5.27 1.41 -16.26
CA LYS A 286 -6.20 2.39 -15.68
C LYS A 286 -7.63 1.84 -15.59
N THR A 287 -8.03 0.97 -16.48
CA THR A 287 -9.38 0.40 -16.54
C THR A 287 -9.50 -0.90 -15.71
N ILE A 288 -8.46 -1.71 -15.63
CA ILE A 288 -8.46 -2.98 -14.87
C ILE A 288 -8.23 -2.74 -13.37
N LEU A 289 -7.41 -1.77 -13.02
CA LEU A 289 -7.09 -1.39 -11.65
C LEU A 289 -7.58 0.02 -11.29
N GLY A 290 -8.31 0.68 -12.19
CA GLY A 290 -8.65 2.09 -12.20
C GLY A 290 -9.55 2.56 -11.07
N TYR A 291 -8.95 3.20 -10.10
CA TYR A 291 -9.63 3.95 -9.06
C TYR A 291 -9.32 5.44 -9.21
N GLN A 292 -10.32 6.21 -9.62
CA GLN A 292 -10.26 7.66 -9.43
C GLN A 292 -10.92 8.00 -8.09
N HIS A 293 -10.12 8.19 -7.06
CA HIS A 293 -10.61 8.79 -5.83
C HIS A 293 -10.90 10.27 -6.09
N ARG A 294 -12.18 10.63 -6.19
CA ARG A 294 -12.60 12.03 -6.04
C ARG A 294 -12.67 12.31 -4.55
N PRO A 295 -11.79 13.17 -3.98
CA PRO A 295 -12.00 13.64 -2.62
C PRO A 295 -13.34 14.37 -2.56
N ARG A 296 -14.20 14.00 -1.61
CA ARG A 296 -15.52 14.65 -1.36
C ARG A 296 -15.40 16.11 -0.92
N TYR A 297 -14.22 16.70 -0.88
CA TYR A 297 -14.00 18.08 -0.49
C TYR A 297 -13.32 18.88 -1.59
N ARG A 298 -14.04 19.94 -1.99
CA ARG A 298 -13.68 21.14 -2.76
C ARG A 298 -12.41 21.03 -3.64
N LYS A 299 -12.66 21.17 -4.93
CA LYS A 299 -11.67 21.47 -5.98
C LYS A 299 -10.57 22.41 -5.47
N ARG A 300 -9.40 21.87 -5.14
CA ARG A 300 -8.16 22.59 -5.37
C ARG A 300 -7.79 22.32 -6.83
N LYS A 301 -7.79 23.39 -7.63
CA LYS A 301 -7.25 23.37 -9.00
C LYS A 301 -5.89 22.67 -8.97
N GLY A 302 -5.74 21.59 -9.73
CA GLY A 302 -4.43 21.00 -10.02
C GLY A 302 -4.15 19.59 -9.48
N TRP A 303 -5.07 18.93 -8.75
CA TRP A 303 -4.85 17.54 -8.32
C TRP A 303 -5.71 16.58 -9.16
N VAL A 304 -5.10 16.03 -10.18
CA VAL A 304 -5.58 14.82 -10.87
C VAL A 304 -4.93 13.66 -10.13
N ALA A 305 -5.71 12.74 -9.58
CA ALA A 305 -5.20 11.47 -9.07
C ALA A 305 -4.73 10.69 -10.31
N GLU A 306 -3.47 10.84 -10.65
CA GLU A 306 -2.86 10.12 -11.77
C GLU A 306 -2.52 8.71 -11.31
N TRP A 307 -2.99 7.75 -12.07
CA TRP A 307 -2.50 6.39 -12.09
C TRP A 307 -1.23 6.40 -12.90
N GLU A 308 -0.13 6.13 -12.26
CA GLU A 308 1.14 6.06 -12.94
C GLU A 308 1.70 4.65 -12.81
N VAL A 309 1.91 4.01 -13.94
CA VAL A 309 2.78 2.84 -14.03
C VAL A 309 4.15 3.38 -14.34
N THR A 310 5.02 3.36 -13.35
CA THR A 310 6.42 3.73 -13.54
C THR A 310 7.30 2.50 -13.52
N LEU A 311 8.19 2.43 -14.48
CA LEU A 311 9.32 1.52 -14.45
C LEU A 311 10.52 2.34 -13.99
N GLU A 312 10.90 2.18 -12.74
CA GLU A 312 12.08 2.85 -12.21
C GLU A 312 13.28 1.90 -12.29
N ARG A 313 14.42 2.44 -12.72
CA ARG A 313 15.73 1.78 -12.62
C ARG A 313 16.60 2.59 -11.67
N PRO A 314 16.42 2.42 -10.35
CA PRO A 314 17.18 3.19 -9.36
C PRO A 314 18.65 2.77 -9.29
N ALA A 315 18.98 1.59 -9.77
CA ALA A 315 20.34 1.07 -9.97
C ALA A 315 20.42 0.35 -11.31
N TYR A 316 21.62 0.14 -11.81
CA TYR A 316 21.85 -0.46 -13.14
C TYR A 316 21.22 -1.85 -13.30
N ASP A 317 21.07 -2.56 -12.21
CA ASP A 317 20.59 -3.94 -12.08
C ASP A 317 19.20 -4.07 -11.44
N LEU A 318 18.59 -2.97 -10.98
CA LEU A 318 17.30 -3.01 -10.31
C LEU A 318 16.20 -2.36 -11.15
N THR A 319 15.27 -3.18 -11.64
CA THR A 319 14.05 -2.73 -12.29
C THR A 319 12.88 -2.88 -11.32
N ILE A 320 12.09 -1.83 -11.14
CA ILE A 320 10.90 -1.84 -10.27
C ILE A 320 9.68 -1.50 -11.11
N PHE A 321 8.72 -2.43 -11.15
CA PHE A 321 7.39 -2.15 -11.67
C PHE A 321 6.54 -1.56 -10.55
N LYS A 322 5.97 -0.38 -10.76
CA LYS A 322 5.10 0.31 -9.79
C LYS A 322 3.75 0.63 -10.40
N LEU A 323 2.71 0.36 -9.65
CA LEU A 323 1.34 0.74 -9.94
C LEU A 323 0.83 1.65 -8.83
N HIS A 324 0.65 2.92 -9.13
CA HIS A 324 0.15 3.91 -8.19
C HIS A 324 -1.37 4.04 -8.26
N CYS A 325 -2.03 3.95 -7.11
CA CYS A 325 -3.48 4.06 -6.94
C CYS A 325 -3.81 5.07 -5.83
N GLY A 326 -3.60 6.34 -6.08
CA GLY A 326 -3.77 7.36 -5.04
C GLY A 326 -2.79 7.13 -3.87
N ASN A 327 -3.32 6.80 -2.69
CA ASN A 327 -2.51 6.53 -1.50
C ASN A 327 -2.04 5.06 -1.38
N LEU A 328 -2.26 4.23 -2.39
CA LEU A 328 -1.79 2.85 -2.46
C LEU A 328 -0.82 2.72 -3.63
N THR A 329 0.30 2.05 -3.40
CA THR A 329 1.24 1.67 -4.46
C THR A 329 1.47 0.17 -4.38
N LEU A 330 1.32 -0.53 -5.50
CA LEU A 330 1.74 -1.91 -5.66
C LEU A 330 3.07 -1.93 -6.40
N LYS A 331 4.00 -2.77 -5.97
CA LYS A 331 5.32 -2.90 -6.58
C LYS A 331 5.64 -4.37 -6.84
N ILE A 332 6.35 -4.63 -7.92
CA ILE A 332 7.00 -5.93 -8.17
C ILE A 332 8.45 -5.63 -8.50
N TYR A 333 9.37 -6.29 -7.83
CA TYR A 333 10.80 -6.14 -8.07
C TYR A 333 11.59 -7.32 -7.51
N THR A 334 12.79 -7.50 -8.03
CA THR A 334 13.74 -8.47 -7.52
C THR A 334 14.52 -7.89 -6.35
N LYS A 335 14.88 -8.71 -5.38
CA LYS A 335 15.68 -8.32 -4.23
C LYS A 335 16.70 -9.40 -3.89
N GLY A 336 17.97 -8.96 -3.76
CA GLY A 336 19.05 -9.94 -3.78
C GLY A 336 19.03 -10.75 -5.08
N GLU A 337 19.74 -11.87 -5.09
CA GLU A 337 19.88 -12.69 -6.30
C GLU A 337 18.70 -13.66 -6.52
N ARG A 338 17.85 -13.89 -5.51
CA ARG A 338 16.90 -15.02 -5.51
C ARG A 338 15.47 -14.68 -5.08
N VAL A 339 15.18 -13.44 -4.72
CA VAL A 339 13.84 -13.10 -4.20
C VAL A 339 13.07 -12.24 -5.17
N LEU A 340 11.91 -12.73 -5.57
CA LEU A 340 10.87 -11.93 -6.22
C LEU A 340 9.94 -11.38 -5.14
N ARG A 341 9.88 -10.06 -5.06
CA ARG A 341 9.07 -9.38 -4.06
C ARG A 341 7.90 -8.66 -4.67
N ILE A 342 6.74 -8.89 -4.10
CA ILE A 342 5.50 -8.20 -4.43
C ILE A 342 5.06 -7.44 -3.17
N GLU A 343 4.87 -6.13 -3.29
CA GLU A 343 4.68 -5.25 -2.14
C GLU A 343 3.48 -4.32 -2.34
N ALA A 344 2.68 -4.17 -1.29
CA ALA A 344 1.61 -3.19 -1.20
C ALA A 344 1.99 -2.10 -0.19
N VAL A 345 2.13 -0.87 -0.65
CA VAL A 345 2.47 0.31 0.16
C VAL A 345 1.23 1.18 0.34
N LEU A 346 0.78 1.29 1.57
CA LEU A 346 -0.30 2.19 1.97
C LEU A 346 0.29 3.48 2.55
N HIS A 347 0.28 4.56 1.78
CA HIS A 347 0.87 5.85 2.18
C HIS A 347 0.05 6.60 3.22
N ASN A 348 -1.26 6.32 3.30
CA ASN A 348 -2.14 6.87 4.31
C ASN A 348 -3.27 5.88 4.61
N THR A 349 -3.37 5.45 5.87
CA THR A 349 -4.38 4.48 6.33
C THR A 349 -5.83 4.97 6.25
N GLU A 350 -6.06 6.28 6.07
CA GLU A 350 -7.40 6.84 5.84
C GLU A 350 -8.10 6.26 4.61
N LEU A 351 -7.34 5.83 3.60
CA LEU A 351 -7.88 5.23 2.39
C LEU A 351 -8.82 4.05 2.68
N PHE A 352 -8.50 3.28 3.71
CA PHE A 352 -9.29 2.07 4.02
C PHE A 352 -10.56 2.34 4.84
N HIS A 353 -10.79 3.57 5.30
CA HIS A 353 -11.97 3.98 6.07
C HIS A 353 -12.32 3.05 7.25
N CYS A 354 -11.31 2.43 7.88
CA CYS A 354 -11.51 1.53 9.02
C CYS A 354 -11.03 2.09 10.36
N GLY A 355 -10.72 3.38 10.38
CA GLY A 355 -10.15 4.05 11.56
C GLY A 355 -8.62 3.95 11.59
N ARG A 356 -7.99 4.86 12.35
CA ARG A 356 -6.52 4.95 12.47
C ARG A 356 -5.99 4.44 13.80
N SER A 357 -6.85 4.24 14.81
CA SER A 357 -6.38 3.81 16.13
C SER A 357 -5.56 2.51 16.03
N LEU A 358 -4.64 2.31 16.96
CA LEU A 358 -3.69 1.19 16.90
C LEU A 358 -4.39 -0.18 16.92
N ASP A 359 -5.52 -0.30 17.60
CA ASP A 359 -6.37 -1.50 17.62
C ASP A 359 -6.91 -1.91 16.25
N ARG A 360 -6.85 -1.04 15.25
CA ARG A 360 -7.21 -1.36 13.86
C ARG A 360 -6.07 -1.96 13.03
N PHE A 361 -4.88 -2.08 13.62
CA PHE A 361 -3.70 -2.60 12.94
C PHE A 361 -3.92 -3.97 12.26
N PRO A 362 -4.43 -5.01 12.93
CA PRO A 362 -4.65 -6.31 12.29
C PRO A 362 -5.62 -6.24 11.11
N ARG A 363 -6.66 -5.42 11.24
CA ARG A 363 -7.64 -5.21 10.16
C ARG A 363 -7.02 -4.51 8.94
N LEU A 364 -6.09 -3.59 9.16
CA LEU A 364 -5.35 -2.92 8.08
C LEU A 364 -4.46 -3.92 7.34
N ILE A 365 -3.75 -4.78 8.08
CA ILE A 365 -2.92 -5.85 7.51
C ILE A 365 -3.78 -6.82 6.68
N THR A 366 -4.90 -7.30 7.21
CA THR A 366 -5.82 -8.18 6.48
C THR A 366 -6.27 -7.57 5.16
N LYS A 367 -6.54 -6.25 5.14
CA LYS A 367 -6.89 -5.56 3.90
C LYS A 367 -5.73 -5.48 2.90
N LEU A 368 -4.50 -5.16 3.39
CA LEU A 368 -3.31 -5.14 2.53
C LEU A 368 -3.01 -6.52 1.95
N LYS A 369 -3.07 -7.57 2.78
CA LYS A 369 -2.93 -8.97 2.37
C LYS A 369 -3.93 -9.32 1.26
N GLY A 370 -5.22 -9.04 1.47
CA GLY A 370 -6.25 -9.30 0.46
C GLY A 370 -6.09 -8.48 -0.84
N ILE A 371 -5.51 -7.28 -0.78
CA ILE A 371 -5.17 -6.51 -2.00
C ILE A 371 -4.03 -7.19 -2.75
N LEU A 372 -2.99 -7.61 -2.03
CA LEU A 372 -1.85 -8.29 -2.60
C LEU A 372 -2.26 -9.61 -3.27
N GLU A 373 -3.06 -10.44 -2.60
CA GLU A 373 -3.61 -11.69 -3.13
C GLU A 373 -4.37 -11.46 -4.43
N ARG A 374 -5.29 -10.49 -4.46
CA ARG A 374 -6.03 -10.15 -5.68
C ARG A 374 -5.15 -9.64 -6.81
N PHE A 375 -4.11 -8.89 -6.47
CA PHE A 375 -3.15 -8.43 -7.45
C PHE A 375 -2.36 -9.59 -8.06
N MET A 376 -1.91 -10.53 -7.23
CA MET A 376 -1.22 -11.75 -7.68
C MET A 376 -2.14 -12.67 -8.49
N ASP A 377 -3.39 -12.82 -8.08
CA ASP A 377 -4.39 -13.53 -8.87
C ASP A 377 -4.58 -12.88 -10.25
N ALA A 378 -4.63 -11.54 -10.32
CA ALA A 378 -4.69 -10.85 -11.60
C ALA A 378 -3.45 -11.08 -12.48
N LEU A 379 -2.24 -11.12 -11.89
CA LEU A 379 -1.02 -11.45 -12.59
C LEU A 379 -1.03 -12.90 -13.13
N SER A 380 -1.50 -13.85 -12.34
CA SER A 380 -1.62 -15.26 -12.77
C SER A 380 -2.58 -15.46 -13.94
N LEU A 381 -3.61 -14.60 -14.04
CA LEU A 381 -4.59 -14.65 -15.14
C LEU A 381 -4.02 -14.15 -16.48
N ILE A 382 -2.97 -13.36 -16.46
CA ILE A 382 -2.26 -12.95 -17.68
C ILE A 382 -1.64 -14.18 -18.36
N ASP A 383 -1.35 -15.25 -17.61
CA ASP A 383 -0.80 -16.50 -18.09
C ASP A 383 -1.84 -17.57 -18.46
N GLN A 384 -3.01 -17.52 -17.87
CA GLN A 384 -4.06 -18.54 -18.04
C GLN A 384 -5.38 -17.92 -18.47
N CYS A 385 -5.49 -17.59 -19.75
CA CYS A 385 -6.75 -17.10 -20.36
C CYS A 385 -7.71 -18.27 -20.65
N PHE A 386 -8.09 -19.07 -19.67
CA PHE A 386 -9.16 -20.05 -19.85
C PHE A 386 -10.30 -19.79 -18.86
N VAL A 387 -11.45 -19.47 -19.44
CA VAL A 387 -12.75 -19.55 -18.77
C VAL A 387 -13.29 -20.94 -19.05
N SER A 388 -13.77 -21.65 -18.02
CA SER A 388 -14.33 -22.99 -18.24
C SER A 388 -15.56 -22.91 -19.16
N ASP A 389 -15.78 -23.92 -19.97
CA ASP A 389 -16.96 -24.02 -20.85
C ASP A 389 -18.27 -23.84 -20.09
N GLU A 390 -18.36 -24.42 -18.90
CA GLU A 390 -19.52 -24.25 -18.02
C GLU A 390 -19.77 -22.77 -17.67
N THR A 391 -18.73 -22.01 -17.38
CA THR A 391 -18.86 -20.56 -17.09
C THR A 391 -19.33 -19.82 -18.35
N LEU A 392 -18.74 -20.10 -19.51
CA LEU A 392 -19.13 -19.48 -20.79
C LEU A 392 -20.59 -19.74 -21.13
N GLU A 393 -21.05 -20.98 -20.98
CA GLU A 393 -22.44 -21.35 -21.26
C GLU A 393 -23.46 -20.79 -20.27
N GLN A 394 -23.07 -20.68 -19.01
CA GLN A 394 -23.98 -20.19 -17.96
C GLN A 394 -24.13 -18.67 -17.94
N LEU A 395 -23.13 -17.93 -18.37
CA LEU A 395 -23.14 -16.45 -18.31
C LEU A 395 -24.34 -15.82 -19.01
N PRO A 396 -24.68 -16.17 -20.26
CA PRO A 396 -25.79 -15.55 -20.98
C PRO A 396 -27.17 -16.03 -20.50
N LYS A 397 -27.26 -17.16 -19.78
CA LYS A 397 -28.54 -17.70 -19.31
C LYS A 397 -29.12 -16.84 -18.19
N PRO A 398 -30.45 -16.61 -18.16
CA PRO A 398 -31.11 -15.96 -17.05
C PRO A 398 -30.91 -16.74 -15.74
N SER A 399 -30.88 -16.03 -14.61
CA SER A 399 -30.76 -16.62 -13.26
C SER A 399 -31.87 -16.13 -12.34
N VAL A 400 -32.19 -16.89 -11.30
CA VAL A 400 -33.15 -16.50 -10.28
C VAL A 400 -32.42 -16.08 -9.01
N VAL A 401 -32.71 -14.88 -8.49
CA VAL A 401 -32.16 -14.38 -7.24
C VAL A 401 -33.31 -14.05 -6.28
N GLY A 402 -33.55 -14.93 -5.33
CA GLY A 402 -34.78 -14.91 -4.52
C GLY A 402 -36.01 -15.18 -5.38
N LYS A 403 -36.99 -14.29 -5.36
CA LYS A 403 -38.21 -14.37 -6.20
C LYS A 403 -38.07 -13.67 -7.56
N ALA A 404 -36.95 -13.05 -7.88
CA ALA A 404 -36.79 -12.23 -9.07
C ALA A 404 -35.92 -12.93 -10.13
N LYS A 405 -36.44 -13.00 -11.37
CA LYS A 405 -35.69 -13.43 -12.55
C LYS A 405 -34.76 -12.29 -12.99
N VAL A 406 -33.49 -12.59 -13.20
CA VAL A 406 -32.42 -11.64 -13.58
C VAL A 406 -31.84 -12.11 -14.90
N GLY A 407 -31.67 -11.20 -15.86
CA GLY A 407 -31.09 -11.52 -17.16
C GLY A 407 -29.63 -11.96 -17.07
N GLY A 408 -29.16 -12.67 -18.09
CA GLY A 408 -27.78 -13.11 -18.20
C GLY A 408 -26.78 -11.98 -18.34
N ILE A 409 -25.49 -12.34 -18.29
CA ILE A 409 -24.35 -11.45 -18.46
C ILE A 409 -23.85 -11.59 -19.90
N ASP A 410 -23.67 -10.45 -20.55
CA ASP A 410 -23.07 -10.35 -21.88
C ASP A 410 -22.05 -9.20 -21.88
N PHE A 411 -20.75 -9.55 -21.82
CA PHE A 411 -19.65 -8.57 -21.84
C PHE A 411 -19.42 -7.92 -23.21
N ASN A 412 -20.13 -8.35 -24.27
CA ASN A 412 -20.15 -7.61 -25.53
C ASN A 412 -20.99 -6.33 -25.41
N LYS A 413 -21.99 -6.32 -24.53
CA LYS A 413 -22.74 -5.11 -24.22
C LYS A 413 -21.90 -4.14 -23.43
N GLU A 414 -21.86 -2.93 -23.91
CA GLU A 414 -21.01 -1.86 -23.42
C GLU A 414 -21.20 -1.58 -21.92
N ARG A 415 -22.45 -1.48 -21.49
CA ARG A 415 -22.81 -1.28 -20.09
C ARG A 415 -22.30 -2.40 -19.17
N MET A 416 -22.42 -3.65 -19.60
CA MET A 416 -21.98 -4.78 -18.77
C MET A 416 -20.47 -4.89 -18.70
N ARG A 417 -19.78 -4.52 -19.79
CA ARG A 417 -18.33 -4.40 -19.84
C ARG A 417 -17.82 -3.31 -18.90
N TRP A 418 -18.43 -2.13 -18.90
CA TRP A 418 -18.08 -1.06 -17.97
C TRP A 418 -18.26 -1.49 -16.50
N ALA A 419 -19.39 -2.15 -16.21
CA ALA A 419 -19.65 -2.68 -14.88
C ALA A 419 -18.59 -3.71 -14.47
N GLY A 420 -18.21 -4.64 -15.34
CA GLY A 420 -17.15 -5.62 -15.09
C GLY A 420 -15.79 -4.97 -14.87
N GLN A 421 -15.39 -4.02 -15.72
CA GLN A 421 -14.15 -3.25 -15.59
C GLN A 421 -14.09 -2.46 -14.27
N ALA A 422 -15.22 -1.84 -13.91
CA ALA A 422 -15.30 -1.10 -12.66
C ALA A 422 -15.25 -2.00 -11.41
N VAL A 423 -15.86 -3.20 -11.48
CA VAL A 423 -15.74 -4.20 -10.41
C VAL A 423 -14.30 -4.68 -10.25
N LEU A 424 -13.60 -5.00 -11.34
CA LEU A 424 -12.18 -5.36 -11.30
C LEU A 424 -11.33 -4.27 -10.65
N ALA A 425 -11.60 -3.02 -11.03
CA ALA A 425 -10.93 -1.86 -10.47
C ALA A 425 -11.16 -1.69 -8.96
N LEU A 426 -12.41 -1.75 -8.53
CA LEU A 426 -12.79 -1.59 -7.11
C LEU A 426 -12.32 -2.76 -6.25
N ALA A 427 -12.33 -3.97 -6.80
CA ALA A 427 -11.82 -5.14 -6.10
C ALA A 427 -10.31 -5.02 -5.81
N ALA A 428 -9.53 -4.50 -6.77
CA ALA A 428 -8.10 -4.28 -6.57
C ALA A 428 -7.79 -3.18 -5.55
N SER A 429 -8.60 -2.10 -5.50
CA SER A 429 -8.29 -0.92 -4.69
C SER A 429 -8.88 -0.96 -3.28
N THR A 430 -10.15 -1.31 -3.13
CA THR A 430 -10.87 -1.21 -1.84
C THR A 430 -11.29 -2.53 -1.24
N GLY A 431 -11.21 -3.60 -2.00
CA GLY A 431 -11.65 -4.94 -1.61
C GLY A 431 -13.17 -5.09 -1.50
N SER A 432 -13.88 -4.08 -1.03
CA SER A 432 -15.35 -4.06 -0.97
C SER A 432 -15.91 -2.70 -1.39
N PHE A 433 -17.02 -2.68 -2.08
CA PHE A 433 -17.61 -1.48 -2.69
C PHE A 433 -19.14 -1.47 -2.58
N THR A 434 -19.76 -0.33 -2.85
CA THR A 434 -21.22 -0.14 -2.87
C THR A 434 -21.72 0.04 -4.29
N ALA A 435 -23.03 -0.04 -4.50
CA ALA A 435 -23.62 0.28 -5.79
C ALA A 435 -23.36 1.75 -6.21
N SER A 436 -23.30 2.68 -5.26
CA SER A 436 -22.93 4.07 -5.54
C SER A 436 -21.47 4.16 -6.00
N GLY A 437 -20.54 3.50 -5.28
CA GLY A 437 -19.14 3.47 -5.66
C GLY A 437 -18.91 2.83 -7.05
N LEU A 438 -19.68 1.79 -7.39
CA LEU A 438 -19.64 1.20 -8.73
C LEU A 438 -20.13 2.20 -9.79
N ALA A 439 -21.22 2.93 -9.55
CA ALA A 439 -21.72 3.93 -10.49
C ALA A 439 -20.71 5.08 -10.67
N GLU A 440 -20.14 5.57 -9.59
CA GLU A 440 -19.09 6.61 -9.62
C GLU A 440 -17.87 6.14 -10.44
N GLN A 441 -17.46 4.88 -10.25
CA GLN A 441 -16.32 4.29 -10.97
C GLN A 441 -16.60 4.16 -12.46
N VAL A 442 -17.79 3.69 -12.85
CA VAL A 442 -18.20 3.59 -14.27
C VAL A 442 -18.21 4.97 -14.91
N CYS A 443 -18.88 5.96 -14.29
CA CYS A 443 -18.95 7.32 -14.82
C CYS A 443 -17.55 7.96 -14.96
N SER A 444 -16.69 7.73 -13.99
CA SER A 444 -15.31 8.23 -14.03
C SER A 444 -14.48 7.60 -15.15
N ALA A 445 -14.62 6.29 -15.36
CA ALA A 445 -13.86 5.55 -16.37
C ALA A 445 -14.34 5.83 -17.80
N THR A 446 -15.64 6.10 -17.99
CA THR A 446 -16.26 6.26 -19.31
C THR A 446 -16.49 7.70 -19.71
N GLY A 447 -16.40 8.64 -18.77
CA GLY A 447 -16.79 10.04 -18.99
C GLY A 447 -18.31 10.28 -19.05
N GLN A 448 -19.12 9.25 -18.80
CA GLN A 448 -20.57 9.36 -18.86
C GLN A 448 -21.14 10.19 -17.71
N ALA A 449 -22.24 10.86 -17.98
CA ALA A 449 -22.99 11.57 -16.96
C ALA A 449 -23.65 10.60 -15.96
N PHE A 450 -23.75 11.01 -14.70
CA PHE A 450 -24.39 10.22 -13.64
C PHE A 450 -25.88 9.94 -13.90
N SER A 451 -26.52 10.71 -14.77
CA SER A 451 -27.88 10.47 -15.28
C SER A 451 -27.98 9.22 -16.18
N GLN A 452 -26.90 8.88 -16.89
CA GLN A 452 -26.85 7.74 -17.81
C GLN A 452 -26.51 6.42 -17.10
N TYR A 453 -25.63 6.48 -16.07
CA TYR A 453 -25.33 5.31 -15.24
C TYR A 453 -25.32 5.71 -13.76
N ASN A 454 -26.38 5.38 -13.06
CA ASN A 454 -26.62 5.76 -11.67
C ASN A 454 -26.61 4.53 -10.72
N PRO A 455 -26.71 4.71 -9.40
CA PRO A 455 -26.69 3.61 -8.44
C PRO A 455 -27.78 2.55 -8.63
N ARG A 456 -28.93 2.88 -9.25
CA ARG A 456 -29.98 1.89 -9.57
C ARG A 456 -29.50 0.95 -10.68
N HIS A 457 -28.86 1.51 -11.69
CA HIS A 457 -28.26 0.73 -12.78
C HIS A 457 -27.14 -0.17 -12.25
N ALA A 458 -26.24 0.38 -11.42
CA ALA A 458 -25.17 -0.37 -10.78
C ALA A 458 -25.69 -1.50 -9.87
N ALA A 459 -26.75 -1.24 -9.09
CA ALA A 459 -27.37 -2.26 -8.24
C ALA A 459 -27.97 -3.42 -9.06
N TYR A 460 -28.57 -3.13 -10.22
CA TYR A 460 -29.08 -4.16 -11.11
C TYR A 460 -27.95 -4.98 -11.74
N ASP A 461 -26.86 -4.34 -12.17
CA ASP A 461 -25.72 -5.04 -12.74
C ASP A 461 -24.99 -5.88 -11.68
N LEU A 462 -24.88 -5.39 -10.45
CA LEU A 462 -24.39 -6.17 -9.31
C LEU A 462 -25.29 -7.37 -8.99
N LYS A 463 -26.62 -7.24 -9.17
CA LYS A 463 -27.55 -8.35 -9.00
C LYS A 463 -27.31 -9.45 -10.04
N LYS A 464 -27.00 -9.08 -11.30
CA LYS A 464 -26.60 -10.03 -12.35
C LYS A 464 -25.29 -10.73 -12.01
N LEU A 465 -24.25 -9.95 -11.67
CA LEU A 465 -22.94 -10.48 -11.30
C LEU A 465 -23.03 -11.43 -10.08
N ARG A 466 -23.85 -11.09 -9.10
CA ARG A 466 -24.10 -11.94 -7.93
C ARG A 466 -24.84 -13.23 -8.30
N ALA A 467 -25.78 -13.17 -9.24
CA ALA A 467 -26.50 -14.33 -9.73
C ALA A 467 -25.59 -15.37 -10.41
N LYS A 468 -24.39 -14.94 -10.83
CA LYS A 468 -23.35 -15.78 -11.46
C LYS A 468 -22.13 -15.97 -10.54
N ASN A 469 -22.27 -15.72 -9.25
CA ASN A 469 -21.20 -15.83 -8.25
C ASN A 469 -19.92 -15.03 -8.59
N MET A 470 -20.02 -14.00 -9.43
CA MET A 470 -18.88 -13.14 -9.75
C MET A 470 -18.61 -12.10 -8.66
N VAL A 471 -19.65 -11.72 -7.95
CA VAL A 471 -19.57 -10.86 -6.75
C VAL A 471 -20.43 -11.43 -5.64
N GLN A 472 -20.05 -11.20 -4.41
CA GLN A 472 -20.84 -11.57 -3.25
C GLN A 472 -21.09 -10.36 -2.34
N ARG A 473 -22.07 -10.48 -1.45
CA ARG A 473 -22.40 -9.45 -0.49
C ARG A 473 -21.59 -9.67 0.79
N VAL A 474 -21.02 -8.60 1.33
CA VAL A 474 -20.26 -8.66 2.59
C VAL A 474 -21.24 -8.69 3.77
N GLY A 475 -21.54 -9.89 4.28
CA GLY A 475 -22.48 -10.10 5.37
C GLY A 475 -23.86 -9.50 5.09
N ARG A 476 -24.46 -8.83 6.08
CA ARG A 476 -25.74 -8.11 5.93
C ARG A 476 -25.60 -6.65 5.46
N SER A 477 -24.37 -6.21 5.12
CA SER A 477 -24.10 -4.84 4.69
C SER A 477 -24.60 -4.55 3.28
N ARG A 478 -24.57 -3.27 2.86
CA ARG A 478 -24.79 -2.85 1.45
C ARG A 478 -23.51 -2.88 0.62
N ARG A 479 -22.48 -3.56 1.09
CA ARG A 479 -21.20 -3.69 0.40
C ARG A 479 -21.11 -5.02 -0.33
N TYR A 480 -20.35 -5.00 -1.42
CA TYR A 480 -20.08 -6.13 -2.28
C TYR A 480 -18.58 -6.31 -2.39
N GLU A 481 -18.15 -7.54 -2.64
CA GLU A 481 -16.78 -7.89 -3.00
C GLU A 481 -16.81 -8.86 -4.18
N ALA A 482 -15.79 -8.80 -5.01
CA ALA A 482 -15.66 -9.74 -6.12
C ALA A 482 -15.13 -11.08 -5.60
N THR A 483 -15.70 -12.18 -6.10
CA THR A 483 -15.18 -13.52 -5.82
C THR A 483 -13.90 -13.77 -6.60
N PRO A 484 -12.97 -14.61 -6.14
CA PRO A 484 -11.77 -14.97 -6.90
C PRO A 484 -12.09 -15.52 -8.30
N SER A 485 -13.07 -16.42 -8.40
CA SER A 485 -13.55 -16.97 -9.68
C SER A 485 -14.18 -15.91 -10.57
N GLY A 486 -14.95 -14.99 -9.98
CA GLY A 486 -15.56 -13.87 -10.69
C GLY A 486 -14.55 -12.88 -11.24
N LEU A 487 -13.51 -12.56 -10.47
CA LEU A 487 -12.39 -11.73 -10.94
C LEU A 487 -11.72 -12.37 -12.15
N LYS A 488 -11.41 -13.68 -12.06
CA LYS A 488 -10.82 -14.46 -13.17
C LYS A 488 -11.68 -14.41 -14.42
N ALA A 489 -12.94 -14.76 -14.29
CA ALA A 489 -13.86 -14.81 -15.42
C ALA A 489 -14.04 -13.43 -16.08
N MET A 490 -14.25 -12.37 -15.30
CA MET A 490 -14.39 -11.01 -15.84
C MET A 490 -13.12 -10.53 -16.54
N ALA A 491 -11.95 -10.72 -15.92
CA ALA A 491 -10.68 -10.32 -16.50
C ALA A 491 -10.40 -11.09 -17.81
N ALA A 492 -10.56 -12.40 -17.80
CA ALA A 492 -10.33 -13.24 -18.98
C ALA A 492 -11.26 -12.87 -20.14
N LEU A 493 -12.57 -12.75 -19.89
CA LEU A 493 -13.55 -12.43 -20.94
C LEU A 493 -13.35 -11.04 -21.55
N ILE A 494 -13.05 -10.05 -20.72
CA ILE A 494 -12.78 -8.68 -21.18
C ILE A 494 -11.45 -8.65 -21.96
N ALA A 495 -10.42 -9.33 -21.48
CA ALA A 495 -9.12 -9.41 -22.16
C ALA A 495 -9.24 -10.15 -23.51
N MET A 496 -9.91 -11.30 -23.53
CA MET A 496 -10.19 -12.05 -24.78
C MET A 496 -10.91 -11.19 -25.81
N ARG A 497 -11.97 -10.50 -25.39
CA ARG A 497 -12.71 -9.63 -26.28
C ARG A 497 -11.85 -8.51 -26.84
N ASP A 498 -11.12 -7.80 -25.98
CA ASP A 498 -10.41 -6.58 -26.38
C ASP A 498 -9.10 -6.87 -27.11
N HIS A 499 -8.41 -7.97 -26.77
CA HIS A 499 -7.09 -8.30 -27.31
C HIS A 499 -7.09 -9.42 -28.36
N VAL A 500 -8.14 -10.24 -28.43
CA VAL A 500 -8.21 -11.33 -29.38
C VAL A 500 -9.38 -11.12 -30.36
N ILE A 501 -10.60 -11.12 -29.86
CA ILE A 501 -11.80 -11.10 -30.71
C ILE A 501 -11.88 -9.79 -31.52
N ARG A 502 -11.77 -8.64 -30.85
CA ARG A 502 -11.91 -7.34 -31.52
C ARG A 502 -10.83 -7.04 -32.55
N PRO A 503 -9.54 -7.25 -32.30
CA PRO A 503 -8.51 -7.06 -33.34
C PRO A 503 -8.66 -8.01 -34.51
N LEU A 504 -9.06 -9.25 -34.29
CA LEU A 504 -9.29 -10.22 -35.34
C LEU A 504 -10.47 -9.82 -36.24
N LEU A 505 -11.61 -9.46 -35.63
CA LEU A 505 -12.81 -9.05 -36.39
C LEU A 505 -12.61 -7.70 -37.10
N ALA A 506 -11.94 -6.74 -36.46
CA ALA A 506 -11.64 -5.43 -37.09
C ALA A 506 -10.72 -5.57 -38.29
N SER A 507 -9.81 -6.54 -38.30
CA SER A 507 -8.90 -6.78 -39.41
C SER A 507 -9.55 -7.38 -40.64
N THR A 508 -10.69 -8.07 -40.50
CA THR A 508 -11.45 -8.58 -41.62
C THR A 508 -12.25 -7.49 -42.34
N MET A 509 -12.56 -6.38 -41.65
CA MET A 509 -13.27 -5.25 -42.26
C MET A 509 -12.34 -4.19 -42.91
N ASN A 510 -11.09 -4.08 -42.50
CA ASN A 510 -10.15 -3.11 -43.05
C ASN A 510 -9.21 -3.78 -44.06
N ARG A 511 -9.64 -3.89 -45.33
CA ARG A 511 -8.77 -3.95 -46.50
C ARG A 511 -8.11 -2.57 -46.75
N ILE A 512 -7.74 -1.85 -45.73
CA ILE A 512 -7.05 -0.57 -45.88
C ILE A 512 -5.56 -0.79 -45.64
N THR A 513 -4.86 -0.83 -46.77
CA THR A 513 -3.46 -0.45 -46.95
C THR A 513 -2.56 -0.75 -45.72
N SER A 514 -2.04 -1.96 -45.69
CA SER A 514 -0.76 -2.24 -45.06
C SER A 514 0.34 -1.39 -45.76
N ARG A 515 0.53 -0.17 -45.31
CA ARG A 515 1.89 0.37 -45.32
C ARG A 515 2.66 -0.51 -44.37
N GLY A 516 3.45 -1.42 -44.92
CA GLY A 516 4.28 -2.33 -44.16
C GLY A 516 5.08 -1.55 -43.14
N THR A 517 4.86 -1.79 -41.90
CA THR A 517 5.78 -1.42 -40.83
C THR A 517 7.09 -2.11 -41.15
N GLN A 518 8.15 -1.36 -41.39
CA GLN A 518 9.45 -1.90 -41.85
C GLN A 518 10.09 -2.86 -40.83
N ASN A 519 9.57 -2.95 -39.60
CA ASN A 519 10.00 -3.90 -38.59
C ASN A 519 8.80 -4.35 -37.73
N PRO A 520 8.13 -5.48 -38.07
CA PRO A 520 7.05 -6.01 -37.24
C PRO A 520 7.56 -6.47 -35.89
N THR A 521 6.88 -6.04 -34.83
CA THR A 521 7.19 -6.50 -33.48
C THR A 521 6.85 -8.02 -33.33
N PRO A 522 7.44 -8.74 -32.34
CA PRO A 522 7.03 -10.13 -32.08
C PRO A 522 5.53 -10.30 -31.84
N LEU A 523 4.88 -9.29 -31.29
CA LEU A 523 3.43 -9.24 -31.10
C LEU A 523 2.67 -9.14 -32.42
N ASP A 524 3.15 -8.31 -33.34
CA ASP A 524 2.56 -8.18 -34.69
C ASP A 524 2.65 -9.51 -35.45
N GLN A 525 3.76 -10.24 -35.32
CA GLN A 525 3.97 -11.55 -35.91
C GLN A 525 2.99 -12.58 -35.31
N CYS A 526 2.78 -12.56 -33.97
CA CYS A 526 1.78 -13.42 -33.34
C CYS A 526 0.36 -13.15 -33.83
N TYR A 527 -0.02 -11.88 -34.00
CA TYR A 527 -1.34 -11.53 -34.54
C TYR A 527 -1.49 -11.92 -36.01
N ALA A 528 -0.44 -11.80 -36.81
CA ALA A 528 -0.45 -12.24 -38.20
C ALA A 528 -0.64 -13.77 -38.30
N SER A 529 0.12 -14.53 -37.52
CA SER A 529 0.00 -16.00 -37.43
C SER A 529 -1.40 -16.45 -36.96
N LEU A 530 -1.90 -15.83 -35.87
CA LEU A 530 -3.24 -16.12 -35.34
C LEU A 530 -4.33 -15.83 -36.39
N ARG A 531 -4.20 -14.75 -37.17
CA ARG A 531 -5.13 -14.40 -38.22
C ARG A 531 -5.17 -15.45 -39.32
N THR A 532 -3.98 -15.90 -39.77
CA THR A 532 -3.87 -16.96 -40.80
C THR A 532 -4.56 -18.23 -40.31
N HIS A 533 -4.25 -18.72 -39.13
CA HIS A 533 -4.86 -19.93 -38.58
C HIS A 533 -6.38 -19.78 -38.35
N MET A 534 -6.86 -18.59 -37.99
CA MET A 534 -8.31 -18.34 -37.89
C MET A 534 -8.99 -18.33 -39.25
N GLN A 535 -8.37 -17.79 -40.30
CA GLN A 535 -8.90 -17.86 -41.66
C GLN A 535 -8.96 -19.29 -42.14
N ASP A 536 -7.89 -20.06 -41.93
CA ASP A 536 -7.87 -21.49 -42.29
C ASP A 536 -8.99 -22.26 -41.56
N LEU A 537 -9.19 -22.00 -40.26
CA LEU A 537 -10.27 -22.62 -39.50
C LEU A 537 -11.65 -22.25 -40.03
N LEU A 538 -11.88 -20.97 -40.33
CA LEU A 538 -13.17 -20.50 -40.85
C LEU A 538 -13.47 -21.05 -42.27
N GLN A 539 -12.43 -21.23 -43.10
CA GLN A 539 -12.55 -21.91 -44.39
C GLN A 539 -12.92 -23.40 -44.22
N GLN A 540 -12.24 -24.12 -43.32
CA GLN A 540 -12.54 -25.51 -43.03
C GLN A 540 -13.96 -25.71 -42.46
N LEU A 541 -14.47 -24.73 -41.73
CA LEU A 541 -15.85 -24.72 -41.20
C LEU A 541 -16.87 -24.27 -42.25
N GLY A 542 -16.47 -23.89 -43.48
CA GLY A 542 -17.37 -23.40 -44.51
C GLY A 542 -18.03 -22.05 -44.21
N VAL A 543 -17.46 -21.25 -43.27
CA VAL A 543 -18.01 -19.97 -42.86
C VAL A 543 -17.47 -18.80 -43.71
N VAL A 544 -16.33 -19.01 -44.35
CA VAL A 544 -15.69 -18.05 -45.30
C VAL A 544 -15.23 -18.85 -46.52
N ALA A 545 -15.48 -18.28 -47.72
CA ALA A 545 -15.07 -18.88 -48.99
C ALA A 545 -13.56 -18.63 -49.25
#